data_77fca55bce868938d0736763c59445e3
#
_entry.id   77fca55bce868938d0736763c59445e3
#
_cell.length_a   1.000
_cell.length_b   1.000
_cell.length_c   1.000
_cell.angle_alpha   90.00
_cell.angle_beta   90.00
_cell.angle_gamma   90.00
#
_symmetry.space_group_name_H-M   'P 1'
#
loop_
_entity.id
_entity.type
_entity.pdbx_description
1 polymer ?
#
loop_
_entity_poly.entity_id
_entity_poly.type
_entity_poly.pdbx_seq_one_letter_code
_entity_poly.pdbx_strand_id
1 'polypeptide(L)'
;GLVGSEMCIRDSPRNIKSFGTSTTNYMNPVLESSKAVFKDIAKNTLMFPVAGNRPKALDDTIVTVQRRFASVSVSGGAASINASGSGETFKNLNDFIVATPTGAVLTGYSVSGTGTNTATFANLGGSVTSVEILAYVNKSTSNFRSKTLTARTDTLSYSAGVVNLARADIFEVTEIKDGSSSGANISNRFTVDNGQRDTHYQLGRLLLKPGASAPSGNVYVAFKYFEHSTTGDFFAVNSYTGQVDYENIPTYQRK
;
A
#
# COMPACT_ATOMS: atom_id res chain seq x y z
N GLY A 1 22.70 2.79 -22.93
CA GLY A 1 21.43 2.79 -23.00
C GLY A 1 20.53 3.36 -21.90
N LEU A 2 19.96 2.53 -21.15
CA LEU A 2 18.97 2.86 -20.10
C LEU A 2 19.56 3.64 -18.91
N VAL A 3 20.85 3.52 -18.69
CA VAL A 3 21.58 4.20 -17.62
C VAL A 3 21.50 5.72 -17.76
N GLY A 4 21.46 6.23 -18.97
CA GLY A 4 21.37 7.68 -19.22
C GLY A 4 20.02 8.29 -18.85
N SER A 5 18.91 7.57 -18.98
CA SER A 5 17.59 8.10 -18.66
C SER A 5 17.33 8.12 -17.16
N GLU A 6 17.80 7.14 -16.42
CA GLU A 6 17.67 7.13 -14.96
C GLU A 6 18.57 8.18 -14.29
N MET A 7 19.77 8.37 -14.80
CA MET A 7 20.65 9.45 -14.34
C MET A 7 20.08 10.82 -14.63
N CYS A 8 19.36 10.99 -15.72
CA CYS A 8 18.74 12.26 -16.06
C CYS A 8 17.67 12.70 -15.08
N ILE A 9 17.01 11.73 -14.49
CA ILE A 9 15.90 11.99 -13.56
C ILE A 9 16.44 12.21 -12.14
N ARG A 10 17.49 11.50 -11.79
CA ARG A 10 17.94 11.38 -10.41
C ARG A 10 19.12 12.27 -10.05
N ASP A 11 20.17 12.29 -10.90
CA ASP A 11 21.46 12.84 -10.52
C ASP A 11 21.97 13.95 -11.44
N SER A 12 21.34 14.16 -12.59
CA SER A 12 21.78 15.13 -13.57
C SER A 12 20.61 15.91 -14.13
N PRO A 13 20.23 17.00 -13.48
CA PRO A 13 19.20 17.87 -14.02
C PRO A 13 19.62 18.36 -15.41
N ARG A 14 18.69 18.27 -16.35
CA ARG A 14 18.89 18.68 -17.75
C ARG A 14 17.87 19.72 -18.14
N ASN A 15 18.29 20.66 -18.95
CA ASN A 15 17.41 21.68 -19.46
C ASN A 15 16.45 21.08 -20.49
N ILE A 16 15.16 21.32 -20.31
CA ILE A 16 14.13 20.99 -21.27
C ILE A 16 13.81 22.24 -22.06
N LYS A 17 14.02 22.19 -23.38
CA LYS A 17 13.78 23.32 -24.28
C LYS A 17 12.29 23.62 -24.41
N SER A 18 11.49 22.59 -24.57
CA SER A 18 10.04 22.72 -24.68
C SER A 18 9.37 21.40 -24.40
N PHE A 19 8.12 21.48 -23.98
CA PHE A 19 7.17 20.39 -24.16
C PHE A 19 6.51 20.58 -25.51
N GLY A 20 6.21 19.52 -26.21
CA GLY A 20 5.49 19.62 -27.47
C GLY A 20 4.20 20.43 -27.31
N THR A 21 3.80 21.12 -28.34
CA THR A 21 2.61 22.00 -28.36
C THR A 21 1.27 21.23 -28.26
N SER A 22 1.33 19.93 -28.43
CA SER A 22 0.16 19.04 -28.28
C SER A 22 0.11 18.45 -26.89
N THR A 23 -1.07 18.37 -26.30
CA THR A 23 -1.31 17.72 -25.01
C THR A 23 -0.86 16.25 -25.00
N THR A 24 -0.76 15.62 -26.16
CA THR A 24 -0.25 14.26 -26.31
C THR A 24 1.28 14.15 -26.21
N ASN A 25 2.00 15.26 -26.27
CA ASN A 25 3.46 15.28 -26.29
C ASN A 25 4.12 15.66 -24.97
N TYR A 26 3.37 15.79 -23.89
CA TYR A 26 3.95 16.04 -22.56
C TYR A 26 4.95 14.97 -22.10
N MET A 27 4.88 13.81 -22.71
CA MET A 27 5.73 12.66 -22.37
C MET A 27 7.06 12.66 -23.12
N ASN A 28 7.24 13.52 -24.12
CA ASN A 28 8.44 13.60 -24.95
C ASN A 28 9.07 14.98 -24.84
N PRO A 29 9.79 15.29 -23.75
CA PRO A 29 10.46 16.57 -23.62
C PRO A 29 11.59 16.69 -24.66
N VAL A 30 11.66 17.84 -25.34
CA VAL A 30 12.77 18.15 -26.20
C VAL A 30 13.89 18.75 -25.36
N LEU A 31 15.06 18.13 -25.38
CA LEU A 31 16.21 18.59 -24.65
C LEU A 31 16.86 19.77 -25.39
N GLU A 32 17.15 20.82 -24.67
CA GLU A 32 17.85 22.00 -25.22
C GLU A 32 19.33 21.71 -25.41
N SER A 33 19.90 20.87 -24.59
CA SER A 33 21.29 20.46 -24.65
C SER A 33 21.48 19.13 -23.95
N SER A 34 22.69 18.74 -23.64
CA SER A 34 22.97 17.59 -22.77
C SER A 34 22.51 17.80 -21.31
N LYS A 35 21.95 18.97 -21.00
CA LYS A 35 21.44 19.30 -19.67
C LYS A 35 19.95 19.55 -19.74
N ALA A 36 19.16 18.78 -18.99
CA ALA A 36 17.75 19.04 -18.76
C ALA A 36 17.55 19.36 -17.28
N VAL A 37 16.87 20.46 -17.01
CA VAL A 37 16.45 20.83 -15.66
C VAL A 37 14.94 20.61 -15.58
N PHE A 38 14.51 19.71 -14.75
CA PHE A 38 13.10 19.49 -14.43
C PHE A 38 12.63 20.51 -13.39
N LYS A 39 12.93 21.77 -13.65
CA LYS A 39 12.54 22.87 -12.80
C LYS A 39 11.06 23.13 -13.00
N ASP A 40 10.32 23.26 -11.94
CA ASP A 40 8.87 23.53 -11.92
C ASP A 40 7.96 22.38 -12.39
N ILE A 41 8.50 21.24 -12.69
CA ILE A 41 7.74 20.02 -12.94
C ILE A 41 7.29 19.37 -11.63
N ALA A 42 7.81 19.84 -10.52
CA ALA A 42 7.47 19.37 -9.19
C ALA A 42 5.96 19.41 -8.86
N LYS A 43 5.19 20.20 -9.59
CA LYS A 43 3.74 20.27 -9.45
C LYS A 43 3.00 19.24 -10.29
N ASN A 44 3.64 18.67 -11.31
CA ASN A 44 3.07 17.69 -12.22
C ASN A 44 3.96 16.44 -12.20
N THR A 45 3.71 15.64 -11.27
CA THR A 45 4.53 14.56 -10.74
C THR A 45 4.83 13.41 -11.70
N LEU A 46 4.47 13.46 -12.96
CA LEU A 46 4.59 12.30 -13.83
C LEU A 46 5.28 12.65 -15.15
N MET A 47 6.54 13.04 -15.04
CA MET A 47 7.41 13.19 -16.22
C MET A 47 8.26 11.96 -16.47
N PHE A 48 7.99 10.88 -15.79
CA PHE A 48 8.59 9.61 -16.14
C PHE A 48 7.90 9.06 -17.38
N PRO A 49 8.65 8.49 -18.33
CA PRO A 49 8.03 7.74 -19.40
C PRO A 49 7.24 6.61 -18.77
N VAL A 50 5.97 6.83 -18.63
CA VAL A 50 5.03 5.79 -18.20
C VAL A 50 4.97 4.82 -19.36
N ALA A 51 5.23 3.53 -19.10
CA ALA A 51 5.03 2.51 -20.12
C ALA A 51 3.66 2.70 -20.76
N GLY A 52 3.56 2.54 -22.09
CA GLY A 52 2.38 2.95 -22.83
C GLY A 52 1.04 2.36 -22.38
N ASN A 53 1.08 1.34 -21.55
CA ASN A 53 -0.09 0.72 -20.92
C ASN A 53 -0.38 1.24 -19.50
N ARG A 54 0.38 2.22 -19.01
CA ARG A 54 0.12 2.81 -17.70
C ARG A 54 -0.77 4.05 -17.84
N PRO A 55 -1.71 4.27 -16.94
CA PRO A 55 -2.62 5.41 -17.01
C PRO A 55 -1.88 6.73 -16.81
N LYS A 56 -2.28 7.76 -17.56
CA LYS A 56 -1.76 9.12 -17.42
C LYS A 56 -2.23 9.79 -16.14
N ALA A 57 -3.45 9.53 -15.77
CA ALA A 57 -4.07 9.99 -14.54
C ALA A 57 -4.86 8.84 -13.93
N LEU A 58 -4.84 8.73 -12.62
CA LEU A 58 -5.61 7.69 -11.92
C LEU A 58 -7.10 8.01 -11.90
N ASP A 59 -7.45 9.29 -12.06
CA ASP A 59 -8.83 9.78 -12.07
C ASP A 59 -9.61 9.30 -13.30
N ASP A 60 -8.92 9.09 -14.43
CA ASP A 60 -9.52 8.68 -15.71
C ASP A 60 -9.45 7.16 -15.93
N THR A 61 -9.09 6.41 -14.90
CA THR A 61 -8.77 4.99 -15.06
C THR A 61 -9.68 4.14 -14.22
N ILE A 62 -10.20 3.08 -14.83
CA ILE A 62 -10.84 2.01 -14.07
C ILE A 62 -9.75 1.30 -13.26
N VAL A 63 -9.83 1.43 -11.95
CA VAL A 63 -8.94 0.77 -11.01
C VAL A 63 -9.61 -0.49 -10.50
N THR A 64 -8.89 -1.62 -10.56
CA THR A 64 -9.36 -2.86 -9.98
C THR A 64 -8.79 -3.00 -8.57
N VAL A 65 -9.66 -3.16 -7.59
CA VAL A 65 -9.31 -3.38 -6.19
C VAL A 65 -9.83 -4.72 -5.71
N GLN A 66 -9.08 -5.38 -4.84
CA GLN A 66 -9.56 -6.57 -4.16
C GLN A 66 -10.35 -6.16 -2.92
N ARG A 67 -11.52 -6.75 -2.74
CA ARG A 67 -12.41 -6.49 -1.61
C ARG A 67 -12.84 -7.78 -0.93
N ARG A 68 -12.80 -7.78 0.39
CA ARG A 68 -13.34 -8.85 1.22
C ARG A 68 -14.75 -8.49 1.67
N PHE A 69 -15.66 -9.43 1.49
CA PHE A 69 -17.01 -9.41 2.03
C PHE A 69 -17.07 -10.47 3.13
N ALA A 70 -17.13 -9.99 4.38
CA ALA A 70 -17.12 -10.85 5.54
C ALA A 70 -18.55 -11.24 5.95
N SER A 71 -18.68 -12.46 6.47
CA SER A 71 -19.93 -12.94 7.07
C SER A 71 -21.15 -12.81 6.17
N VAL A 72 -20.98 -13.11 4.88
CA VAL A 72 -22.09 -13.07 3.91
C VAL A 72 -23.05 -14.24 4.21
N SER A 73 -24.29 -13.92 4.51
CA SER A 73 -25.32 -14.93 4.82
C SER A 73 -25.66 -15.77 3.59
N VAL A 74 -25.79 -17.08 3.79
CA VAL A 74 -26.21 -18.05 2.78
C VAL A 74 -27.58 -18.59 3.14
N SER A 75 -28.50 -18.53 2.18
CA SER A 75 -29.84 -19.09 2.33
C SER A 75 -30.17 -19.99 1.14
N GLY A 76 -30.58 -21.21 1.38
CA GLY A 76 -30.90 -22.18 0.33
C GLY A 76 -29.72 -22.48 -0.63
N GLY A 77 -28.46 -22.38 -0.11
CA GLY A 77 -27.26 -22.54 -0.93
C GLY A 77 -26.92 -21.35 -1.83
N ALA A 78 -27.54 -20.20 -1.62
CA ALA A 78 -27.32 -18.97 -2.38
C ALA A 78 -26.90 -17.80 -1.48
N ALA A 79 -26.13 -16.87 -2.03
CA ALA A 79 -25.71 -15.64 -1.39
C ALA A 79 -25.60 -14.52 -2.42
N SER A 80 -25.67 -13.27 -1.99
CA SER A 80 -25.45 -12.10 -2.82
C SER A 80 -24.56 -11.10 -2.13
N ILE A 81 -23.71 -10.42 -2.91
CA ILE A 81 -22.89 -9.30 -2.46
C ILE A 81 -23.08 -8.11 -3.38
N ASN A 82 -22.95 -6.91 -2.83
CA ASN A 82 -23.03 -5.67 -3.58
C ASN A 82 -21.72 -4.90 -3.48
N ALA A 83 -21.24 -4.41 -4.62
CA ALA A 83 -20.21 -3.40 -4.64
C ALA A 83 -20.81 -2.11 -4.07
N SER A 84 -20.15 -1.53 -3.06
CA SER A 84 -20.74 -0.49 -2.20
C SER A 84 -20.60 0.93 -2.73
N GLY A 85 -19.90 1.14 -3.86
CA GLY A 85 -19.60 2.46 -4.40
C GLY A 85 -20.36 2.79 -5.68
N SER A 86 -20.59 4.07 -5.90
CA SER A 86 -21.09 4.54 -7.21
C SER A 86 -20.05 4.25 -8.29
N GLY A 87 -20.50 3.70 -9.44
CA GLY A 87 -19.61 3.31 -10.53
C GLY A 87 -18.75 2.06 -10.27
N GLU A 88 -19.01 1.33 -9.20
CA GLU A 88 -18.34 0.07 -8.92
C GLU A 88 -19.07 -1.12 -9.54
N THR A 89 -18.30 -2.01 -10.16
CA THR A 89 -18.82 -3.25 -10.76
C THR A 89 -17.88 -4.41 -10.48
N PHE A 90 -18.41 -5.62 -10.39
CA PHE A 90 -17.59 -6.82 -10.28
C PHE A 90 -16.87 -7.13 -11.59
N LYS A 91 -15.57 -7.40 -11.52
CA LYS A 91 -14.71 -7.52 -12.69
C LYS A 91 -14.98 -8.77 -13.50
N ASN A 92 -14.89 -9.92 -12.89
CA ASN A 92 -15.02 -11.21 -13.60
C ASN A 92 -15.58 -12.28 -12.66
N LEU A 93 -16.36 -13.19 -13.23
CA LEU A 93 -16.97 -14.31 -12.50
C LEU A 93 -15.96 -15.34 -12.01
N ASN A 94 -14.81 -15.45 -12.64
CA ASN A 94 -13.79 -16.45 -12.29
C ASN A 94 -12.80 -15.96 -11.22
N ASP A 95 -12.90 -14.70 -10.81
CA ASP A 95 -11.94 -14.08 -9.90
C ASP A 95 -12.44 -14.04 -8.45
N PHE A 96 -13.50 -14.79 -8.13
CA PHE A 96 -14.00 -14.89 -6.77
C PHE A 96 -13.34 -16.05 -6.03
N ILE A 97 -13.00 -15.79 -4.77
CA ILE A 97 -12.62 -16.84 -3.81
C ILE A 97 -13.69 -16.86 -2.74
N VAL A 98 -14.36 -17.97 -2.59
CA VAL A 98 -15.40 -18.17 -1.58
C VAL A 98 -14.90 -19.19 -0.57
N ALA A 99 -14.96 -18.84 0.70
CA ALA A 99 -14.53 -19.73 1.80
C ALA A 99 -15.56 -19.72 2.93
N THR A 100 -15.58 -20.78 3.69
CA THR A 100 -16.31 -20.81 4.96
C THR A 100 -15.61 -19.90 5.97
N PRO A 101 -16.30 -19.48 7.07
CA PRO A 101 -15.65 -18.71 8.14
C PRO A 101 -14.46 -19.43 8.80
N THR A 102 -14.39 -20.75 8.67
CA THR A 102 -13.26 -21.56 9.15
C THR A 102 -12.09 -21.64 8.18
N GLY A 103 -12.21 -21.02 6.99
CA GLY A 103 -11.17 -20.93 5.99
C GLY A 103 -11.19 -22.04 4.93
N ALA A 104 -12.15 -22.96 4.93
CA ALA A 104 -12.28 -23.96 3.88
C ALA A 104 -12.81 -23.31 2.59
N VAL A 105 -12.02 -23.41 1.50
CA VAL A 105 -12.40 -22.88 0.19
C VAL A 105 -13.49 -23.72 -0.44
N LEU A 106 -14.56 -23.08 -0.88
CA LEU A 106 -15.65 -23.72 -1.59
C LEU A 106 -15.38 -23.76 -3.08
N THR A 107 -15.79 -24.84 -3.73
CA THR A 107 -15.68 -25.06 -5.17
C THR A 107 -17.01 -25.54 -5.73
N GLY A 108 -17.19 -25.45 -7.06
CA GLY A 108 -18.42 -25.94 -7.71
C GLY A 108 -19.63 -25.02 -7.60
N TYR A 109 -19.48 -23.85 -6.99
CA TYR A 109 -20.52 -22.82 -7.01
C TYR A 109 -20.58 -22.12 -8.38
N SER A 110 -21.71 -21.52 -8.69
CA SER A 110 -21.88 -20.64 -9.85
C SER A 110 -22.04 -19.19 -9.43
N VAL A 111 -21.59 -18.27 -10.27
CA VAL A 111 -21.70 -16.81 -10.04
C VAL A 111 -22.38 -16.16 -11.23
N SER A 112 -23.25 -15.20 -10.97
CA SER A 112 -23.86 -14.32 -11.96
C SER A 112 -23.70 -12.85 -11.55
N GLY A 113 -23.86 -11.93 -12.52
CA GLY A 113 -23.78 -10.48 -12.26
C GLY A 113 -22.42 -9.85 -12.60
N THR A 114 -21.60 -10.48 -13.46
CA THR A 114 -20.38 -9.85 -14.01
C THR A 114 -20.71 -8.51 -14.68
N GLY A 115 -19.88 -7.51 -14.44
CA GLY A 115 -20.06 -6.17 -15.00
C GLY A 115 -21.17 -5.36 -14.33
N THR A 116 -21.86 -5.93 -13.33
CA THR A 116 -22.85 -5.23 -12.51
C THR A 116 -22.32 -4.95 -11.12
N ASN A 117 -23.06 -4.18 -10.35
CA ASN A 117 -22.73 -3.90 -8.95
C ASN A 117 -23.18 -5.00 -7.97
N THR A 118 -23.87 -6.03 -8.46
CA THR A 118 -24.35 -7.16 -7.63
C THR A 118 -23.84 -8.47 -8.21
N ALA A 119 -23.23 -9.30 -7.37
CA ALA A 119 -22.86 -10.67 -7.72
C ALA A 119 -23.68 -11.65 -6.88
N THR A 120 -24.28 -12.63 -7.54
CA THR A 120 -25.09 -13.67 -6.91
C THR A 120 -24.42 -15.03 -7.09
N PHE A 121 -24.29 -15.73 -5.98
CA PHE A 121 -23.68 -17.06 -5.89
C PHE A 121 -24.77 -18.10 -5.67
N ALA A 122 -24.66 -19.23 -6.35
CA ALA A 122 -25.54 -20.38 -6.16
C ALA A 122 -24.71 -21.66 -6.01
N ASN A 123 -25.33 -22.70 -5.49
CA ASN A 123 -24.69 -24.00 -5.22
C ASN A 123 -23.56 -23.93 -4.17
N LEU A 124 -23.69 -23.09 -3.18
CA LEU A 124 -22.72 -22.98 -2.08
C LEU A 124 -22.77 -24.14 -1.08
N GLY A 125 -23.75 -25.04 -1.23
CA GLY A 125 -23.98 -26.17 -0.30
C GLY A 125 -25.11 -25.89 0.70
N GLY A 126 -25.98 -26.88 0.91
CA GLY A 126 -27.18 -26.72 1.74
C GLY A 126 -26.91 -26.56 3.24
N SER A 127 -25.74 -26.97 3.70
CA SER A 127 -25.33 -26.84 5.11
C SER A 127 -24.53 -25.56 5.42
N VAL A 128 -24.17 -24.79 4.38
CA VAL A 128 -23.40 -23.56 4.54
C VAL A 128 -24.36 -22.42 4.90
N THR A 129 -24.17 -21.78 6.01
CA THR A 129 -25.00 -20.66 6.51
C THR A 129 -24.34 -19.30 6.35
N SER A 130 -23.01 -19.26 6.19
CA SER A 130 -22.24 -18.03 6.02
C SER A 130 -20.96 -18.30 5.23
N VAL A 131 -20.51 -17.33 4.47
CA VAL A 131 -19.25 -17.38 3.69
C VAL A 131 -18.49 -16.08 3.79
N GLU A 132 -17.19 -16.19 3.56
CA GLU A 132 -16.25 -15.09 3.30
C GLU A 132 -15.98 -15.05 1.80
N ILE A 133 -16.10 -13.88 1.18
CA ILE A 133 -15.90 -13.74 -0.26
C ILE A 133 -14.82 -12.71 -0.53
N LEU A 134 -13.80 -13.09 -1.29
CA LEU A 134 -12.85 -12.18 -1.90
C LEU A 134 -13.25 -11.95 -3.35
N ALA A 135 -13.38 -10.69 -3.75
CA ALA A 135 -13.80 -10.30 -5.09
C ALA A 135 -12.91 -9.17 -5.63
N TYR A 136 -12.80 -9.11 -6.95
CA TYR A 136 -12.22 -7.97 -7.63
C TYR A 136 -13.32 -7.03 -8.12
N VAL A 137 -13.21 -5.77 -7.71
CA VAL A 137 -14.16 -4.71 -8.02
C VAL A 137 -13.47 -3.68 -8.92
N ASN A 138 -14.07 -3.39 -10.05
CA ASN A 138 -13.69 -2.27 -10.90
C ASN A 138 -14.34 -1.00 -10.40
N LYS A 139 -13.56 0.07 -10.28
CA LYS A 139 -14.03 1.40 -9.88
C LYS A 139 -13.76 2.38 -11.00
N SER A 140 -14.78 3.12 -11.41
CA SER A 140 -14.66 4.20 -12.40
C SER A 140 -13.97 5.44 -11.84
N THR A 141 -14.01 5.62 -10.51
CA THR A 141 -13.31 6.69 -9.79
C THR A 141 -12.50 6.07 -8.66
N SER A 142 -11.23 6.42 -8.56
CA SER A 142 -10.35 5.96 -7.49
C SER A 142 -9.82 7.14 -6.70
N ASN A 143 -9.70 6.95 -5.39
CA ASN A 143 -9.17 7.96 -4.49
C ASN A 143 -7.92 7.43 -3.77
N PHE A 144 -6.98 8.32 -3.51
CA PHE A 144 -5.85 7.95 -2.68
C PHE A 144 -6.29 7.73 -1.22
N ARG A 145 -5.61 6.82 -0.57
CA ARG A 145 -5.78 6.53 0.85
C ARG A 145 -4.90 7.46 1.66
N SER A 146 -5.47 8.18 2.63
CA SER A 146 -4.71 9.09 3.47
C SER A 146 -3.87 8.32 4.50
N LYS A 147 -2.77 8.93 4.89
CA LYS A 147 -1.91 8.48 5.98
C LYS A 147 -1.86 9.56 7.05
N THR A 148 -1.92 9.17 8.30
CA THR A 148 -1.81 10.09 9.45
C THR A 148 -0.59 9.70 10.26
N LEU A 149 0.34 10.63 10.44
CA LEU A 149 1.52 10.39 11.26
C LEU A 149 1.14 10.39 12.74
N THR A 150 1.27 9.24 13.38
CA THR A 150 0.84 9.01 14.76
C THR A 150 2.04 8.61 15.61
N ALA A 151 2.22 9.28 16.75
CA ALA A 151 3.22 8.91 17.74
C ALA A 151 2.65 7.85 18.69
N ARG A 152 3.49 6.90 19.07
CA ARG A 152 3.12 5.81 19.97
C ARG A 152 4.28 5.41 20.88
N THR A 153 3.93 4.98 22.08
CA THR A 153 4.84 4.33 23.02
C THR A 153 4.25 3.01 23.48
N ASP A 154 5.03 1.95 23.47
CA ASP A 154 4.60 0.62 23.92
C ASP A 154 5.74 -0.06 24.69
N THR A 155 5.38 -0.93 25.62
CA THR A 155 6.31 -1.88 26.22
C THR A 155 6.03 -3.27 25.63
N LEU A 156 6.97 -3.76 24.83
CA LEU A 156 6.78 -4.91 23.95
C LEU A 156 7.71 -6.06 24.33
N SER A 157 7.28 -7.28 24.10
CA SER A 157 8.09 -8.47 24.40
C SER A 157 9.25 -8.58 23.41
N TYR A 158 10.41 -8.88 23.93
CA TYR A 158 11.55 -9.33 23.14
C TYR A 158 11.58 -10.86 23.08
N SER A 159 11.75 -11.40 21.91
CA SER A 159 11.86 -12.84 21.71
C SER A 159 12.72 -13.17 20.49
N ALA A 160 13.65 -14.11 20.66
CA ALA A 160 14.47 -14.63 19.57
C ALA A 160 15.16 -13.54 18.69
N GLY A 161 15.63 -12.46 19.30
CA GLY A 161 16.30 -11.37 18.57
C GLY A 161 15.36 -10.32 17.98
N VAL A 162 14.05 -10.42 18.23
CA VAL A 162 13.03 -9.58 17.57
C VAL A 162 12.10 -8.94 18.60
N VAL A 163 11.74 -7.67 18.36
CA VAL A 163 10.61 -6.98 19.00
C VAL A 163 9.61 -6.61 17.91
N ASN A 164 8.38 -7.09 18.00
CA ASN A 164 7.33 -6.77 17.04
C ASN A 164 6.61 -5.50 17.47
N LEU A 165 6.60 -4.48 16.63
CA LEU A 165 5.98 -3.17 16.90
C LEU A 165 4.45 -3.19 16.77
N ALA A 166 3.86 -4.28 16.29
CA ALA A 166 2.42 -4.46 16.07
C ALA A 166 1.78 -3.34 15.22
N ARG A 167 2.57 -2.56 14.51
CA ARG A 167 2.15 -1.53 13.55
C ARG A 167 2.96 -1.68 12.28
N ALA A 168 2.33 -1.40 11.16
CA ALA A 168 2.99 -1.31 9.86
C ALA A 168 3.43 0.13 9.59
N ASP A 169 4.19 0.33 8.52
CA ASP A 169 4.55 1.64 8.00
C ASP A 169 5.21 2.55 9.05
N ILE A 170 6.23 2.00 9.72
CA ILE A 170 6.99 2.73 10.73
C ILE A 170 7.79 3.84 10.05
N PHE A 171 7.56 5.07 10.49
CA PHE A 171 8.28 6.24 10.01
C PHE A 171 9.62 6.41 10.74
N GLU A 172 9.58 6.40 12.06
CA GLU A 172 10.74 6.70 12.89
C GLU A 172 10.63 5.97 14.24
N VAL A 173 11.72 5.40 14.71
CA VAL A 173 11.84 4.93 16.09
C VAL A 173 12.72 5.96 16.83
N THR A 174 12.13 6.67 17.78
CA THR A 174 12.79 7.76 18.49
C THR A 174 13.57 7.29 19.72
N GLU A 175 13.09 6.22 20.35
CA GLU A 175 13.73 5.73 21.59
C GLU A 175 13.46 4.24 21.78
N ILE A 176 14.50 3.52 22.26
CA ILE A 176 14.39 2.12 22.68
C ILE A 176 15.07 1.99 24.04
N LYS A 177 14.34 1.56 25.07
CA LYS A 177 14.87 1.38 26.42
C LYS A 177 14.64 -0.04 26.95
N ASP A 178 15.55 -0.46 27.82
CA ASP A 178 15.47 -1.77 28.46
C ASP A 178 14.39 -1.77 29.56
N GLY A 179 13.41 -2.63 29.46
CA GLY A 179 12.35 -2.85 30.42
C GLY A 179 11.25 -1.80 30.40
N SER A 180 11.53 -0.55 30.66
CA SER A 180 10.54 0.52 30.89
C SER A 180 11.00 1.88 30.37
N SER A 181 10.10 2.89 30.45
CA SER A 181 10.41 4.28 30.07
C SER A 181 11.56 4.91 30.86
N SER A 182 11.87 4.39 32.03
CA SER A 182 13.02 4.81 32.85
C SER A 182 14.27 3.94 32.67
N GLY A 183 14.20 2.91 31.82
CA GLY A 183 15.30 2.00 31.56
C GLY A 183 16.46 2.62 30.78
N ALA A 184 17.57 1.90 30.72
CA ALA A 184 18.73 2.33 29.94
C ALA A 184 18.41 2.39 28.45
N ASN A 185 18.92 3.40 27.75
CA ASN A 185 18.77 3.50 26.30
C ASN A 185 19.62 2.41 25.61
N ILE A 186 18.97 1.61 24.81
CA ILE A 186 19.56 0.50 24.05
C ILE A 186 19.29 0.61 22.54
N SER A 187 18.92 1.80 22.04
CA SER A 187 18.58 2.02 20.63
C SER A 187 19.68 1.60 19.66
N ASN A 188 20.95 1.75 20.06
CA ASN A 188 22.11 1.37 19.27
C ASN A 188 22.24 -0.14 19.04
N ARG A 189 21.55 -0.97 19.83
CA ARG A 189 21.59 -2.43 19.72
C ARG A 189 20.67 -2.99 18.64
N PHE A 190 19.76 -2.18 18.12
CA PHE A 190 18.74 -2.62 17.19
C PHE A 190 18.88 -2.02 15.80
N THR A 191 18.39 -2.75 14.82
CA THR A 191 18.09 -2.27 13.46
C THR A 191 16.57 -2.23 13.31
N VAL A 192 16.05 -1.16 12.72
CA VAL A 192 14.61 -1.01 12.47
C VAL A 192 14.27 -1.60 11.11
N ASP A 193 13.31 -2.52 11.09
CA ASP A 193 12.59 -2.93 9.89
C ASP A 193 11.23 -2.20 9.91
N ASN A 194 11.05 -1.24 9.04
CA ASN A 194 9.86 -0.39 8.99
C ASN A 194 8.59 -1.09 8.50
N GLY A 195 8.70 -2.32 8.05
CA GLY A 195 7.58 -3.10 7.52
C GLY A 195 7.20 -2.80 6.09
N GLN A 196 7.83 -1.85 5.41
CA GLN A 196 7.56 -1.58 4.00
C GLN A 196 8.16 -2.68 3.12
N ARG A 197 7.38 -3.14 2.15
CA ARG A 197 7.77 -4.11 1.12
C ARG A 197 7.41 -3.57 -0.25
N ASP A 198 7.89 -4.22 -1.27
CA ASP A 198 7.67 -3.84 -2.67
C ASP A 198 6.17 -3.76 -3.03
N THR A 199 5.37 -4.68 -2.51
CA THR A 199 3.96 -4.84 -2.88
C THR A 199 2.97 -4.66 -1.73
N HIS A 200 3.44 -4.61 -0.48
CA HIS A 200 2.59 -4.58 0.70
C HIS A 200 3.30 -4.03 1.93
N TYR A 201 2.55 -3.79 2.99
CA TYR A 201 3.07 -3.44 4.31
C TYR A 201 3.04 -4.66 5.23
N GLN A 202 4.17 -4.96 5.87
CA GLN A 202 4.26 -5.88 6.99
C GLN A 202 4.30 -5.10 8.29
N LEU A 203 4.15 -5.80 9.41
CA LEU A 203 4.37 -5.18 10.73
C LEU A 203 5.85 -4.83 10.88
N GLY A 204 6.10 -3.63 11.41
CA GLY A 204 7.44 -3.18 11.73
C GLY A 204 8.06 -3.97 12.89
N ARG A 205 9.37 -4.09 12.87
CA ARG A 205 10.12 -4.88 13.84
C ARG A 205 11.43 -4.20 14.20
N LEU A 206 11.89 -4.45 15.41
CA LEU A 206 13.27 -4.18 15.81
C LEU A 206 14.03 -5.51 15.78
N LEU A 207 15.16 -5.52 15.12
CA LEU A 207 16.04 -6.67 14.98
C LEU A 207 17.31 -6.42 15.78
N LEU A 208 17.63 -7.30 16.72
CA LEU A 208 18.87 -7.20 17.48
C LEU A 208 20.06 -7.36 16.55
N LYS A 209 21.00 -6.44 16.60
CA LYS A 209 22.22 -6.49 15.78
C LYS A 209 23.08 -7.69 16.18
N PRO A 210 23.78 -8.34 15.24
CA PRO A 210 24.73 -9.38 15.55
C PRO A 210 25.78 -8.91 16.58
N GLY A 211 25.98 -9.71 17.61
CA GLY A 211 26.93 -9.39 18.69
C GLY A 211 26.46 -8.39 19.75
N ALA A 212 25.28 -7.80 19.59
CA ALA A 212 24.72 -6.94 20.62
C ALA A 212 24.11 -7.74 21.77
N SER A 213 24.23 -7.22 22.99
CA SER A 213 23.63 -7.83 24.18
C SER A 213 22.11 -7.76 24.11
N ALA A 214 21.44 -8.87 24.38
CA ALA A 214 20.00 -8.92 24.49
C ALA A 214 19.46 -7.99 25.60
N PRO A 215 18.23 -7.44 25.46
CA PRO A 215 17.55 -6.79 26.56
C PRO A 215 17.30 -7.76 27.72
N SER A 216 17.08 -7.20 28.91
CA SER A 216 16.79 -8.00 30.11
C SER A 216 15.39 -8.66 30.10
N GLY A 217 14.52 -8.23 29.21
CA GLY A 217 13.14 -8.69 29.12
C GLY A 217 12.34 -7.89 28.09
N ASN A 218 11.23 -7.29 28.52
CA ASN A 218 10.46 -6.40 27.67
C ASN A 218 11.28 -5.17 27.26
N VAL A 219 10.88 -4.54 26.19
CA VAL A 219 11.52 -3.34 25.65
C VAL A 219 10.50 -2.22 25.53
N TYR A 220 10.77 -1.09 26.12
CA TYR A 220 10.02 0.14 25.91
C TYR A 220 10.47 0.78 24.60
N VAL A 221 9.51 1.10 23.74
CA VAL A 221 9.77 1.70 22.42
C VAL A 221 8.89 2.91 22.23
N ALA A 222 9.49 4.05 21.86
CA ALA A 222 8.79 5.22 21.35
C ALA A 222 9.03 5.34 19.85
N PHE A 223 7.96 5.45 19.07
CA PHE A 223 8.04 5.48 17.62
C PHE A 223 6.89 6.27 16.98
N LYS A 224 7.07 6.64 15.73
CA LYS A 224 6.03 7.20 14.88
C LYS A 224 5.77 6.26 13.72
N TYR A 225 4.51 6.14 13.33
CA TYR A 225 4.09 5.32 12.20
C TYR A 225 2.97 6.04 11.44
N PHE A 226 2.74 5.64 10.20
CA PHE A 226 1.61 6.14 9.44
C PHE A 226 0.40 5.23 9.66
N GLU A 227 -0.64 5.80 10.22
CA GLU A 227 -1.94 5.15 10.28
C GLU A 227 -2.66 5.36 8.95
N HIS A 228 -3.12 4.25 8.35
CA HIS A 228 -3.80 4.27 7.06
C HIS A 228 -5.29 4.50 7.24
N SER A 229 -5.88 5.40 6.45
CA SER A 229 -7.34 5.54 6.44
C SER A 229 -8.01 4.24 6.00
N THR A 230 -9.23 4.01 6.45
CA THR A 230 -10.03 2.84 6.04
C THR A 230 -10.61 2.99 4.64
N THR A 231 -10.64 4.22 4.10
CA THR A 231 -11.15 4.56 2.78
C THR A 231 -10.01 4.87 1.81
N GLY A 232 -10.27 4.74 0.52
CA GLY A 232 -9.29 4.93 -0.54
C GLY A 232 -8.78 3.61 -1.12
N ASP A 233 -8.18 3.68 -2.30
CA ASP A 233 -7.89 2.52 -3.14
C ASP A 233 -6.40 2.29 -3.37
N PHE A 234 -5.59 3.35 -3.26
CA PHE A 234 -4.15 3.30 -3.49
C PHE A 234 -3.42 4.32 -2.62
N PHE A 235 -2.11 4.17 -2.51
CA PHE A 235 -1.23 5.16 -1.90
C PHE A 235 -0.51 5.98 -2.97
N ALA A 236 -0.41 7.29 -2.73
CA ALA A 236 0.28 8.24 -3.58
C ALA A 236 1.06 9.23 -2.71
N VAL A 237 1.80 10.13 -3.33
CA VAL A 237 2.44 11.25 -2.62
C VAL A 237 1.39 12.07 -1.84
N ASN A 238 0.23 12.28 -2.42
CA ASN A 238 -0.89 12.99 -1.77
C ASN A 238 -1.40 12.29 -0.49
N SER A 239 -1.11 11.00 -0.30
CA SER A 239 -1.43 10.29 0.94
C SER A 239 -0.74 10.89 2.17
N TYR A 240 0.38 11.55 1.97
CA TYR A 240 1.20 12.16 3.04
C TYR A 240 0.95 13.66 3.23
N THR A 241 -0.04 14.24 2.54
CA THR A 241 -0.33 15.69 2.59
C THR A 241 -0.52 16.17 4.02
N GLY A 242 0.28 17.17 4.41
CA GLY A 242 0.23 17.77 5.75
C GLY A 242 0.82 16.90 6.87
N GLN A 243 1.44 15.76 6.55
CA GLN A 243 2.04 14.86 7.54
C GLN A 243 3.55 14.97 7.60
N VAL A 244 4.19 15.00 6.46
CA VAL A 244 5.64 15.13 6.30
C VAL A 244 5.95 15.94 5.03
N ASP A 245 7.11 16.55 4.99
CA ASP A 245 7.62 17.19 3.79
C ASP A 245 7.94 16.15 2.72
N TYR A 246 7.92 16.57 1.46
CA TYR A 246 8.11 15.68 0.31
C TYR A 246 9.41 14.86 0.41
N GLU A 247 10.50 15.48 0.84
CA GLU A 247 11.82 14.86 0.98
C GLU A 247 11.86 13.79 2.09
N ASN A 248 10.91 13.85 3.02
CA ASN A 248 10.82 12.93 4.14
C ASN A 248 9.81 11.80 3.92
N ILE A 249 9.19 11.72 2.75
CA ILE A 249 8.31 10.61 2.40
C ILE A 249 9.16 9.33 2.35
N PRO A 250 8.80 8.28 3.12
CA PRO A 250 9.55 7.03 3.12
C PRO A 250 9.55 6.39 1.74
N THR A 251 10.72 5.99 1.28
CA THR A 251 10.88 5.25 0.03
C THR A 251 11.32 3.82 0.33
N TYR A 252 10.78 2.87 -0.42
CA TYR A 252 11.25 1.50 -0.37
C TYR A 252 12.66 1.45 -0.96
N GLN A 253 13.61 1.08 -0.14
CA GLN A 253 14.98 0.81 -0.60
C GLN A 253 15.12 -0.69 -0.85
N ARG A 254 15.25 -1.04 -2.11
CA ARG A 254 15.67 -2.39 -2.49
C ARG A 254 17.09 -2.61 -1.97
N LYS A 255 17.24 -3.55 -1.04
CA LYS A 255 18.56 -4.02 -0.62
C LYS A 255 19.15 -4.93 -1.68
#